data_3ecd9ab832afbd365b7b54ecfcf04116
#
_entry.id   3ecd9ab832afbd365b7b54ecfcf04116
#
_cell.length_a   1.000
_cell.length_b   1.000
_cell.length_c   1.000
_cell.angle_alpha   90.00
_cell.angle_beta   90.00
_cell.angle_gamma   90.00
#
_symmetry.space_group_name_H-M   'P 1'
#
loop_
_entity.id
_entity.type
_entity.pdbx_description
1 polymer ?
#
loop_
_entity_poly.entity_id
_entity_poly.type
_entity_poly.pdbx_seq_one_letter_code
_entity_poly.pdbx_strand_id
1 'polypeptide(L)'
;METQQALKIMRALASGVHPHTGNSLPADSLYRRPEIIKALNRALGALAQAEEKERQRPANSGKYWSRDEDAEICEEVRTGLDFHLIAKAHQRSVGSIVSRLVKLGKIHAKSNSQAA
;
A
#
# COMPACT_ATOMS: atom_id res chain seq x y z
N MET A 1 -9.86 -2.64 -16.29
CA MET A 1 -10.83 -2.17 -15.28
C MET A 1 -10.10 -1.59 -14.09
N GLU A 2 -10.44 -0.40 -13.70
CA GLU A 2 -9.87 0.24 -12.53
C GLU A 2 -10.36 -0.42 -11.25
N THR A 3 -9.52 -0.40 -10.21
CA THR A 3 -9.88 -1.00 -8.90
C THR A 3 -11.14 -0.38 -8.31
N GLN A 4 -11.31 0.93 -8.43
CA GLN A 4 -12.51 1.62 -7.95
C GLN A 4 -13.77 1.11 -8.64
N GLN A 5 -13.69 0.87 -9.92
CA GLN A 5 -14.81 0.32 -10.69
C GLN A 5 -15.15 -1.10 -10.25
N ALA A 6 -14.12 -1.93 -10.04
CA ALA A 6 -14.31 -3.29 -9.55
C ALA A 6 -14.96 -3.30 -8.17
N LEU A 7 -14.52 -2.43 -7.27
CA LEU A 7 -15.09 -2.28 -5.93
C LEU A 7 -16.56 -1.89 -6.00
N LYS A 8 -16.89 -0.97 -6.88
CA LYS A 8 -18.27 -0.50 -7.05
C LYS A 8 -19.20 -1.64 -7.51
N ILE A 9 -18.77 -2.40 -8.51
CA ILE A 9 -19.54 -3.54 -9.03
C ILE A 9 -19.72 -4.60 -7.94
N MET A 10 -18.65 -4.96 -7.25
CA MET A 10 -18.70 -5.99 -6.22
C MET A 10 -19.56 -5.58 -5.03
N ARG A 11 -19.50 -4.30 -4.62
CA ARG A 11 -20.35 -3.78 -3.54
C ARG A 11 -21.82 -3.88 -3.90
N ALA A 12 -22.18 -3.55 -5.15
CA ALA A 12 -23.54 -3.66 -5.61
C ALA A 12 -24.02 -5.11 -5.51
N LEU A 13 -23.26 -6.05 -6.04
CA LEU A 13 -23.59 -7.47 -5.99
C LEU A 13 -23.71 -7.99 -4.56
N ALA A 14 -22.77 -7.62 -3.69
CA ALA A 14 -22.78 -8.04 -2.29
C ALA A 14 -23.97 -7.46 -1.53
N SER A 15 -24.52 -6.33 -2.00
CA SER A 15 -25.68 -5.69 -1.40
C SER A 15 -27.00 -6.19 -2.01
N GLY A 16 -26.95 -7.11 -2.96
CA GLY A 16 -28.14 -7.64 -3.62
C GLY A 16 -28.72 -6.73 -4.69
N VAL A 17 -27.87 -5.91 -5.31
CA VAL A 17 -28.27 -4.90 -6.29
C VAL A 17 -27.56 -5.16 -7.61
N HIS A 18 -28.29 -4.99 -8.71
CA HIS A 18 -27.71 -5.10 -10.05
C HIS A 18 -26.76 -3.92 -10.30
N PRO A 19 -25.49 -4.17 -10.66
CA PRO A 19 -24.49 -3.10 -10.76
C PRO A 19 -24.76 -2.08 -11.86
N HIS A 20 -25.53 -2.42 -12.87
CA HIS A 20 -25.80 -1.50 -13.98
C HIS A 20 -27.16 -0.79 -13.84
N THR A 21 -28.16 -1.47 -13.31
CA THR A 21 -29.52 -0.91 -13.24
C THR A 21 -29.86 -0.32 -11.88
N GLY A 22 -29.19 -0.76 -10.83
CA GLY A 22 -29.50 -0.36 -9.46
C GLY A 22 -30.72 -1.06 -8.88
N ASN A 23 -31.35 -1.96 -9.64
CA ASN A 23 -32.51 -2.69 -9.17
C ASN A 23 -32.10 -3.86 -8.28
N SER A 24 -32.99 -4.29 -7.39
CA SER A 24 -32.75 -5.46 -6.56
C SER A 24 -32.58 -6.70 -7.42
N LEU A 25 -31.64 -7.56 -7.05
CA LEU A 25 -31.45 -8.84 -7.71
C LEU A 25 -32.63 -9.77 -7.42
N PRO A 26 -32.97 -10.67 -8.36
CA PRO A 26 -34.05 -11.67 -8.11
C PRO A 26 -33.74 -12.50 -6.86
N ALA A 27 -34.79 -12.96 -6.20
CA ALA A 27 -34.66 -13.77 -4.97
C ALA A 27 -33.88 -15.06 -5.19
N ASP A 28 -33.93 -15.61 -6.40
CA ASP A 28 -33.22 -16.84 -6.78
C ASP A 28 -31.84 -16.59 -7.37
N SER A 29 -31.37 -15.36 -7.34
CA SER A 29 -30.05 -15.01 -7.86
C SER A 29 -28.94 -15.73 -7.10
N LEU A 30 -27.93 -16.20 -7.83
CA LEU A 30 -26.72 -16.79 -7.26
C LEU A 30 -26.07 -15.83 -6.26
N TYR A 31 -26.11 -14.52 -6.51
CA TYR A 31 -25.49 -13.50 -5.67
C TYR A 31 -26.23 -13.23 -4.38
N ARG A 32 -27.40 -13.84 -4.17
CA ARG A 32 -28.12 -13.75 -2.92
C ARG A 32 -27.81 -14.91 -1.97
N ARG A 33 -27.04 -15.89 -2.41
CA ARG A 33 -26.65 -17.01 -1.56
C ARG A 33 -25.67 -16.56 -0.49
N PRO A 34 -25.85 -16.99 0.77
CA PRO A 34 -24.99 -16.55 1.86
C PRO A 34 -23.50 -16.79 1.63
N GLU A 35 -23.10 -17.93 1.07
CA GLU A 35 -21.70 -18.23 0.81
C GLU A 35 -21.10 -17.32 -0.27
N ILE A 36 -21.92 -16.90 -1.25
CA ILE A 36 -21.47 -15.98 -2.29
C ILE A 36 -21.29 -14.58 -1.70
N ILE A 37 -22.24 -14.13 -0.89
CA ILE A 37 -22.17 -12.84 -0.21
C ILE A 37 -20.93 -12.77 0.68
N LYS A 38 -20.66 -13.83 1.43
CA LYS A 38 -19.47 -13.89 2.29
C LYS A 38 -18.19 -13.81 1.49
N ALA A 39 -18.13 -14.54 0.36
CA ALA A 39 -16.97 -14.52 -0.53
C ALA A 39 -16.75 -13.12 -1.13
N LEU A 40 -17.81 -12.47 -1.58
CA LEU A 40 -17.75 -11.12 -2.13
C LEU A 40 -17.27 -10.12 -1.08
N ASN A 41 -17.79 -10.20 0.14
CA ASN A 41 -17.39 -9.29 1.20
C ASN A 41 -15.94 -9.49 1.60
N ARG A 42 -15.46 -10.72 1.61
CA ARG A 42 -14.06 -11.01 1.90
C ARG A 42 -13.14 -10.43 0.81
N ALA A 43 -13.51 -10.60 -0.45
CA ALA A 43 -12.77 -10.05 -1.57
C ALA A 43 -12.79 -8.52 -1.54
N LEU A 44 -13.94 -7.92 -1.24
CA LEU A 44 -14.08 -6.47 -1.09
C LEU A 44 -13.14 -5.92 -0.01
N GLY A 45 -13.08 -6.60 1.14
CA GLY A 45 -12.19 -6.19 2.23
C GLY A 45 -10.74 -6.20 1.80
N ALA A 46 -10.30 -7.25 1.11
CA ALA A 46 -8.93 -7.37 0.63
C ALA A 46 -8.60 -6.30 -0.40
N LEU A 47 -9.50 -6.06 -1.35
CA LEU A 47 -9.30 -5.03 -2.39
C LEU A 47 -9.29 -3.62 -1.79
N ALA A 48 -10.17 -3.35 -0.84
CA ALA A 48 -10.22 -2.04 -0.18
C ALA A 48 -8.93 -1.77 0.60
N GLN A 49 -8.39 -2.79 1.28
CA GLN A 49 -7.12 -2.66 1.99
C GLN A 49 -5.96 -2.43 1.04
N ALA A 50 -5.93 -3.15 -0.09
CA ALA A 50 -4.89 -2.98 -1.10
C ALA A 50 -4.92 -1.57 -1.69
N GLU A 51 -6.12 -1.05 -1.96
CA GLU A 51 -6.33 0.29 -2.48
C GLU A 51 -5.83 1.34 -1.50
N GLU A 52 -6.18 1.20 -0.22
CA GLU A 52 -5.75 2.12 0.84
C GLU A 52 -4.24 2.10 1.01
N LYS A 53 -3.64 0.92 0.97
CA LYS A 53 -2.20 0.75 1.09
C LYS A 53 -1.48 1.44 -0.06
N GLU A 54 -1.99 1.30 -1.28
CA GLU A 54 -1.42 1.96 -2.45
C GLU A 54 -1.55 3.47 -2.36
N ARG A 55 -2.69 3.95 -1.85
CA ARG A 55 -2.94 5.38 -1.67
C ARG A 55 -1.99 6.03 -0.68
N GLN A 56 -1.60 5.29 0.37
CA GLN A 56 -0.69 5.76 1.40
C GLN A 56 0.78 5.62 1.02
N ARG A 57 1.05 4.99 -0.12
CA ARG A 57 2.41 4.76 -0.57
C ARG A 57 3.13 6.09 -0.83
N PRO A 58 4.36 6.27 -0.28
CA PRO A 58 5.11 7.51 -0.53
C PRO A 58 5.34 7.76 -2.01
N ALA A 59 5.36 9.04 -2.40
CA ALA A 59 5.42 9.46 -3.81
C ALA A 59 6.64 8.89 -4.55
N ASN A 60 7.78 8.76 -3.87
CA ASN A 60 9.01 8.27 -4.48
C ASN A 60 9.28 6.79 -4.22
N SER A 61 8.32 6.06 -3.70
CA SER A 61 8.45 4.63 -3.48
C SER A 61 8.76 3.90 -4.79
N GLY A 62 9.82 3.10 -4.77
CA GLY A 62 10.24 2.34 -5.95
C GLY A 62 10.95 3.14 -7.02
N LYS A 63 11.12 4.44 -6.85
CA LYS A 63 11.85 5.27 -7.80
C LYS A 63 13.35 5.07 -7.67
N TYR A 64 14.04 5.27 -8.78
CA TYR A 64 15.49 5.16 -8.86
C TYR A 64 16.18 6.14 -7.91
N TRP A 65 17.27 5.67 -7.28
CA TRP A 65 18.12 6.50 -6.42
C TRP A 65 19.19 7.18 -7.27
N SER A 66 19.23 8.51 -7.23
CA SER A 66 20.28 9.28 -7.90
C SER A 66 21.51 9.40 -6.99
N ARG A 67 22.65 9.75 -7.59
CA ARG A 67 23.86 10.06 -6.81
C ARG A 67 23.63 11.22 -5.85
N ASP A 68 22.91 12.22 -6.29
CA ASP A 68 22.62 13.41 -5.46
C ASP A 68 21.78 13.03 -4.25
N GLU A 69 20.75 12.21 -4.45
CA GLU A 69 19.91 11.76 -3.36
C GLU A 69 20.70 10.86 -2.40
N ASP A 70 21.55 9.96 -2.92
CA ASP A 70 22.42 9.13 -2.09
C ASP A 70 23.32 10.00 -1.21
N ALA A 71 23.93 11.04 -1.77
CA ALA A 71 24.79 11.96 -1.03
C ALA A 71 23.99 12.70 0.04
N GLU A 72 22.77 13.13 -0.28
CA GLU A 72 21.91 13.82 0.67
C GLU A 72 21.55 12.97 1.87
N ILE A 73 21.12 11.73 1.65
CA ILE A 73 20.74 10.86 2.78
C ILE A 73 21.95 10.48 3.62
N CYS A 74 23.11 10.29 3.00
CA CYS A 74 24.34 10.00 3.73
C CYS A 74 24.74 11.16 4.64
N GLU A 75 24.63 12.39 4.14
CA GLU A 75 24.93 13.58 4.93
C GLU A 75 23.91 13.78 6.05
N GLU A 76 22.64 13.54 5.77
CA GLU A 76 21.59 13.67 6.78
C GLU A 76 21.77 12.68 7.91
N VAL A 77 22.16 11.44 7.60
CA VAL A 77 22.48 10.44 8.63
C VAL A 77 23.71 10.85 9.43
N ARG A 78 24.74 11.34 8.74
CA ARG A 78 25.98 11.78 9.37
C ARG A 78 25.73 12.89 10.39
N THR A 79 24.79 13.78 10.10
CA THR A 79 24.44 14.88 11.00
C THR A 79 23.46 14.48 12.09
N GLY A 80 23.03 13.22 12.13
CA GLY A 80 22.16 12.70 13.18
C GLY A 80 20.66 12.92 12.96
N LEU A 81 20.24 13.20 11.73
CA LEU A 81 18.83 13.40 11.42
C LEU A 81 18.07 12.07 11.57
N ASP A 82 16.89 12.13 12.14
CA ASP A 82 16.03 10.97 12.35
C ASP A 82 15.58 10.37 11.01
N PHE A 83 15.56 9.03 10.93
CA PHE A 83 15.18 8.32 9.71
C PHE A 83 13.77 8.67 9.24
N HIS A 84 12.84 8.94 10.15
CA HIS A 84 11.48 9.33 9.79
C HIS A 84 11.46 10.70 9.11
N LEU A 85 12.30 11.63 9.57
CA LEU A 85 12.43 12.95 8.95
C LEU A 85 13.08 12.86 7.58
N ILE A 86 14.10 12.02 7.45
CA ILE A 86 14.76 11.78 6.16
C ILE A 86 13.75 11.19 5.16
N ALA A 87 13.02 10.16 5.58
CA ALA A 87 12.03 9.51 4.74
C ALA A 87 10.97 10.52 4.27
N LYS A 88 10.47 11.35 5.17
CA LYS A 88 9.47 12.36 4.84
C LYS A 88 10.01 13.37 3.84
N ALA A 89 11.24 13.87 4.06
CA ALA A 89 11.85 14.85 3.18
C ALA A 89 12.08 14.31 1.77
N HIS A 90 12.41 13.02 1.65
CA HIS A 90 12.66 12.37 0.37
C HIS A 90 11.40 11.72 -0.21
N GLN A 91 10.27 11.78 0.47
CA GLN A 91 9.01 11.16 0.07
C GLN A 91 9.18 9.66 -0.20
N ARG A 92 9.88 9.01 0.72
CA ARG A 92 10.14 7.57 0.70
C ARG A 92 9.76 6.95 2.04
N SER A 93 9.65 5.62 2.09
CA SER A 93 9.42 4.93 3.36
C SER A 93 10.73 4.87 4.18
N VAL A 94 10.58 4.74 5.49
CA VAL A 94 11.74 4.54 6.39
C VAL A 94 12.52 3.29 5.96
N GLY A 95 11.82 2.20 5.64
CA GLY A 95 12.45 0.97 5.18
C GLY A 95 13.28 1.17 3.92
N SER A 96 12.80 1.99 3.00
CA SER A 96 13.53 2.33 1.77
C SER A 96 14.83 3.08 2.08
N ILE A 97 14.76 4.06 2.98
CA ILE A 97 15.95 4.83 3.41
C ILE A 97 16.98 3.89 4.07
N VAL A 98 16.54 3.07 5.01
CA VAL A 98 17.42 2.12 5.72
C VAL A 98 18.07 1.14 4.74
N SER A 99 17.28 0.55 3.85
CA SER A 99 17.79 -0.39 2.84
C SER A 99 18.84 0.25 1.94
N ARG A 100 18.60 1.50 1.54
CA ARG A 100 19.56 2.21 0.68
C ARG A 100 20.86 2.50 1.42
N LEU A 101 20.76 2.96 2.67
CA LEU A 101 21.94 3.24 3.50
C LEU A 101 22.77 1.98 3.75
N VAL A 102 22.12 0.83 3.96
CA VAL A 102 22.79 -0.45 4.09
C VAL A 102 23.55 -0.77 2.80
N LYS A 103 22.92 -0.59 1.66
CA LYS A 103 23.51 -0.85 0.34
C LYS A 103 24.71 0.06 0.07
N LEU A 104 24.65 1.30 0.57
CA LEU A 104 25.76 2.25 0.45
C LEU A 104 26.85 2.03 1.49
N GLY A 105 26.67 1.08 2.41
CA GLY A 105 27.65 0.77 3.44
C GLY A 105 27.73 1.76 4.59
N LYS A 106 26.70 2.59 4.77
CA LYS A 106 26.69 3.62 5.81
C LYS A 106 26.13 3.12 7.14
N ILE A 107 25.31 2.08 7.11
CA ILE A 107 24.82 1.40 8.31
C ILE A 107 24.81 -0.10 8.05
N HIS A 108 24.68 -0.88 9.12
CA HIS A 108 24.63 -2.34 9.04
C HIS A 108 23.21 -2.83 9.28
N ALA A 109 22.67 -3.61 8.33
CA ALA A 109 21.31 -4.11 8.40
C ALA A 109 21.03 -4.87 9.69
N LYS A 110 21.97 -5.72 10.12
CA LYS A 110 21.79 -6.60 11.27
C LYS A 110 22.14 -5.96 12.59
N SER A 111 22.89 -4.87 12.58
CA SER A 111 23.27 -4.19 13.84
C SER A 111 22.03 -3.71 14.57
N ASN A 112 20.99 -3.32 13.87
CA ASN A 112 19.74 -2.85 14.48
C ASN A 112 19.02 -3.95 15.22
N SER A 113 18.93 -5.15 14.63
CA SER A 113 18.23 -6.26 15.26
C SER A 113 19.04 -6.92 16.35
N GLN A 114 20.36 -6.85 16.27
CA GLN A 114 21.26 -7.46 17.24
C GLN A 114 21.59 -6.55 18.42
N ALA A 115 21.47 -5.27 18.23
CA ALA A 115 21.66 -4.30 19.29
C ALA A 115 20.55 -4.36 20.34
N ALA A 116 19.46 -5.00 19.99
CA ALA A 116 18.33 -5.17 20.89
C ALA A 116 18.63 -6.16 22.03
#